data_776f92bc299e4571ecf799c62e807fe7
#
_entry.id   776f92bc299e4571ecf799c62e807fe7
#
_cell.length_a   1.000
_cell.length_b   1.000
_cell.length_c   1.000
_cell.angle_alpha   90.00
_cell.angle_beta   90.00
_cell.angle_gamma   90.00
#
_symmetry.space_group_name_H-M   'P 1'
#
loop_
_entity.id
_entity.type
_entity.pdbx_description
1 polymer ?
#
loop_
_entity_poly.entity_id
_entity_poly.type
_entity_poly.pdbx_seq_one_letter_code
_entity_poly.pdbx_strand_id
1 'polypeptide(L)'
;MTAPLLSVRDLRVSFTTPGGRFDAVKGVSFDVAAGETVAIVGESGSGKSTVAASINRLLAENGRIAAGEIRFEGRDLTGVPEREMISLRGAGIGMVPQDPMSNLDPVHTVGAQILEALQVHGRPGGRERVVELLESVGIPDAGRRYQQYPHEFSGGMRQRALIAMGLACEPRLLIADEPTSALDVTVQRRILDTLAELTGEAGTAVILITHDLALAAERADRVLVMYRGELVESGPARAILEAPHEEYTQRLVAAAPSLVTVPLITRPPAGPAPETLVSLEGVGRSYRMRGSARGEEFWAARDVSFTIPRGRTVSVVGESGSGKSTTAKMLLGLESPSEGVIRIGGKDLSGLRRRQMFAVRRQVQPVFQNPFASLDPRYTIAQSIAEPLRVHGIGDRKSRSIRVRELLEQVALPDSLVERLPHELSGGQRQRVAIARALALEPELIVLDEAVSALDVLVQAQILELLVALQDRLGLSYLFISHDLAVVNMISHEVHVMQRGRIVESGTPEQIFRAPEQEYTRELLAAIPGGALA
;
A
#
# COMPACT_ATOMS: atom_id res chain seq x y z
N MET A 1 22.80 -26.21 21.06
CA MET A 1 22.25 -25.17 20.13
C MET A 1 22.53 -25.66 18.72
N THR A 2 21.52 -25.90 17.92
CA THR A 2 21.66 -26.20 16.48
C THR A 2 22.26 -24.99 15.77
N ALA A 3 23.16 -25.20 14.81
CA ALA A 3 23.73 -24.11 14.01
C ALA A 3 22.62 -23.41 13.25
N PRO A 4 22.66 -22.06 13.14
CA PRO A 4 21.64 -21.31 12.39
C PRO A 4 21.69 -21.65 10.89
N LEU A 5 20.53 -21.64 10.23
CA LEU A 5 20.43 -21.80 8.79
C LEU A 5 21.08 -20.62 8.05
N LEU A 6 20.77 -19.40 8.50
CA LEU A 6 21.37 -18.16 8.03
C LEU A 6 21.98 -17.41 9.22
N SER A 7 23.21 -16.88 9.03
CA SER A 7 23.88 -16.03 10.01
C SER A 7 24.43 -14.79 9.31
N VAL A 8 24.02 -13.63 9.76
CA VAL A 8 24.51 -12.32 9.30
C VAL A 8 25.28 -11.67 10.44
N ARG A 9 26.53 -11.19 10.17
CA ARG A 9 27.41 -10.59 11.19
C ARG A 9 27.99 -9.29 10.67
N ASP A 10 27.79 -8.20 11.42
CA ASP A 10 28.30 -6.84 11.18
C ASP A 10 28.15 -6.40 9.71
N LEU A 11 27.02 -6.75 9.08
CA LEU A 11 26.76 -6.45 7.66
C LEU A 11 26.73 -4.95 7.43
N ARG A 12 27.61 -4.47 6.56
CA ARG A 12 27.66 -3.07 6.10
C ARG A 12 27.52 -3.00 4.61
N VAL A 13 26.57 -2.20 4.16
CA VAL A 13 26.28 -2.01 2.72
C VAL A 13 26.29 -0.53 2.39
N SER A 14 27.03 -0.19 1.33
CA SER A 14 27.11 1.19 0.84
C SER A 14 26.83 1.29 -0.63
N PHE A 15 26.24 2.42 -1.03
CA PHE A 15 25.98 2.80 -2.42
C PHE A 15 26.80 4.01 -2.81
N THR A 16 27.30 4.02 -4.05
CA THR A 16 27.95 5.18 -4.64
C THR A 16 26.89 6.02 -5.37
N THR A 17 26.72 7.27 -4.97
CA THR A 17 25.76 8.21 -5.55
C THR A 17 26.50 9.43 -6.09
N PRO A 18 25.90 10.27 -6.96
CA PRO A 18 26.50 11.54 -7.38
C PRO A 18 26.86 12.47 -6.21
N GLY A 19 26.16 12.35 -5.08
CA GLY A 19 26.39 13.11 -3.84
C GLY A 19 27.46 12.50 -2.92
N GLY A 20 28.11 11.39 -3.31
CA GLY A 20 29.09 10.67 -2.51
C GLY A 20 28.62 9.28 -2.06
N ARG A 21 29.35 8.70 -1.11
CA ARG A 21 29.02 7.39 -0.53
C ARG A 21 27.88 7.52 0.48
N PHE A 22 26.88 6.63 0.36
CA PHE A 22 25.77 6.48 1.27
C PHE A 22 25.78 5.08 1.89
N ASP A 23 25.82 4.99 3.23
CA ASP A 23 25.79 3.72 3.96
C ASP A 23 24.33 3.37 4.30
N ALA A 24 23.78 2.40 3.56
CA ALA A 24 22.39 1.95 3.69
C ALA A 24 22.20 0.93 4.83
N VAL A 25 23.25 0.13 5.15
CA VAL A 25 23.26 -0.83 6.26
C VAL A 25 24.57 -0.62 7.05
N LYS A 26 24.46 -0.55 8.41
CA LYS A 26 25.54 -0.05 9.27
C LYS A 26 25.89 -1.01 10.42
N GLY A 27 26.15 -2.28 10.10
CA GLY A 27 26.58 -3.25 11.09
C GLY A 27 25.44 -4.11 11.65
N VAL A 28 24.56 -4.58 10.78
CA VAL A 28 23.42 -5.43 11.15
C VAL A 28 23.89 -6.87 11.41
N SER A 29 23.44 -7.45 12.52
CA SER A 29 23.75 -8.83 12.91
C SER A 29 22.51 -9.56 13.41
N PHE A 30 22.22 -10.73 12.84
CA PHE A 30 21.12 -11.61 13.26
C PHE A 30 21.32 -13.02 12.72
N ASP A 31 20.57 -13.96 13.29
CA ASP A 31 20.51 -15.36 12.86
C ASP A 31 19.08 -15.71 12.44
N VAL A 32 18.93 -16.74 11.60
CA VAL A 32 17.64 -17.39 11.30
C VAL A 32 17.82 -18.90 11.47
N ALA A 33 16.99 -19.52 12.30
CA ALA A 33 16.99 -20.97 12.47
C ALA A 33 16.23 -21.67 11.32
N ALA A 34 16.44 -22.97 11.16
CA ALA A 34 15.67 -23.75 10.19
C ALA A 34 14.17 -23.75 10.59
N GLY A 35 13.28 -23.46 9.65
CA GLY A 35 11.84 -23.38 9.85
C GLY A 35 11.35 -22.16 10.65
N GLU A 36 12.25 -21.24 11.05
CA GLU A 36 11.90 -20.02 11.76
C GLU A 36 11.36 -18.96 10.78
N THR A 37 10.30 -18.26 11.19
CA THR A 37 9.84 -17.03 10.50
C THR A 37 10.34 -15.81 11.25
N VAL A 38 11.22 -15.03 10.61
CA VAL A 38 11.77 -13.78 11.14
C VAL A 38 11.23 -12.62 10.32
N ALA A 39 10.57 -11.66 10.98
CA ALA A 39 10.13 -10.44 10.31
C ALA A 39 11.18 -9.33 10.46
N ILE A 40 11.43 -8.58 9.40
CA ILE A 40 12.23 -7.35 9.40
C ILE A 40 11.30 -6.17 9.16
N VAL A 41 11.17 -5.29 10.15
CA VAL A 41 10.25 -4.14 10.12
C VAL A 41 10.98 -2.80 10.22
N GLY A 42 10.35 -1.73 9.77
CA GLY A 42 10.86 -0.35 9.85
C GLY A 42 10.36 0.53 8.72
N GLU A 43 10.67 1.82 8.74
CA GLU A 43 10.31 2.79 7.72
C GLU A 43 10.90 2.48 6.34
N SER A 44 10.31 3.08 5.30
CA SER A 44 10.90 3.09 3.95
C SER A 44 12.29 3.71 3.99
N GLY A 45 13.27 3.05 3.36
CA GLY A 45 14.67 3.49 3.39
C GLY A 45 15.45 3.12 4.66
N SER A 46 14.88 2.35 5.61
CA SER A 46 15.63 1.86 6.79
C SER A 46 16.67 0.78 6.50
N GLY A 47 16.72 0.26 5.25
CA GLY A 47 17.71 -0.74 4.83
C GLY A 47 17.21 -2.18 4.72
N LYS A 48 15.94 -2.47 4.99
CA LYS A 48 15.32 -3.82 4.97
C LYS A 48 15.58 -4.58 3.67
N SER A 49 15.11 -4.03 2.55
CA SER A 49 15.29 -4.65 1.22
C SER A 49 16.77 -4.70 0.81
N THR A 50 17.62 -3.79 1.34
CA THR A 50 19.07 -3.84 1.14
C THR A 50 19.69 -5.04 1.85
N VAL A 51 19.23 -5.38 3.05
CA VAL A 51 19.66 -6.62 3.76
C VAL A 51 19.23 -7.84 2.95
N ALA A 52 17.99 -7.92 2.49
CA ALA A 52 17.49 -9.00 1.63
C ALA A 52 18.30 -9.16 0.34
N ALA A 53 18.53 -8.05 -0.37
CA ALA A 53 19.33 -8.03 -1.59
C ALA A 53 20.79 -8.45 -1.34
N SER A 54 21.35 -8.14 -0.15
CA SER A 54 22.70 -8.55 0.23
C SER A 54 22.80 -10.06 0.46
N ILE A 55 21.80 -10.68 1.08
CA ILE A 55 21.75 -12.13 1.30
C ILE A 55 21.75 -12.86 -0.05
N ASN A 56 20.95 -12.39 -1.00
CA ASN A 56 20.88 -12.93 -2.36
C ASN A 56 21.97 -12.39 -3.30
N ARG A 57 22.82 -11.45 -2.83
CA ARG A 57 23.81 -10.75 -3.66
C ARG A 57 23.21 -10.14 -4.94
N LEU A 58 22.03 -9.56 -4.80
CA LEU A 58 21.29 -8.85 -5.85
C LEU A 58 21.27 -7.33 -5.60
N LEU A 59 22.36 -6.79 -5.04
CA LEU A 59 22.53 -5.35 -4.91
C LEU A 59 22.62 -4.70 -6.29
N ALA A 60 22.12 -3.45 -6.42
CA ALA A 60 22.29 -2.66 -7.63
C ALA A 60 23.79 -2.44 -7.93
N GLU A 61 24.13 -2.15 -9.18
CA GLU A 61 25.52 -2.03 -9.65
C GLU A 61 26.37 -1.02 -8.85
N ASN A 62 25.74 0.04 -8.34
CA ASN A 62 26.39 1.05 -7.49
C ASN A 62 26.44 0.66 -6.00
N GLY A 63 25.91 -0.51 -5.62
CA GLY A 63 25.86 -1.06 -4.25
C GLY A 63 26.93 -2.13 -4.03
N ARG A 64 27.49 -2.17 -2.81
CA ARG A 64 28.45 -3.20 -2.42
C ARG A 64 28.35 -3.54 -0.94
N ILE A 65 28.62 -4.79 -0.59
CA ILE A 65 28.90 -5.20 0.79
C ILE A 65 30.29 -4.63 1.14
N ALA A 66 30.29 -3.65 2.07
CA ALA A 66 31.51 -2.96 2.47
C ALA A 66 32.27 -3.67 3.58
N ALA A 67 31.54 -4.39 4.45
CA ALA A 67 32.09 -5.22 5.52
C ALA A 67 31.02 -6.19 6.04
N GLY A 68 31.43 -7.13 6.88
CA GLY A 68 30.59 -8.15 7.49
C GLY A 68 30.57 -9.45 6.72
N GLU A 69 29.81 -10.40 7.24
CA GLU A 69 29.76 -11.78 6.77
C GLU A 69 28.31 -12.25 6.71
N ILE A 70 27.98 -13.02 5.66
CA ILE A 70 26.67 -13.66 5.47
C ILE A 70 26.94 -15.16 5.28
N ARG A 71 26.54 -15.98 6.24
CA ARG A 71 26.67 -17.44 6.16
C ARG A 71 25.31 -18.09 5.97
N PHE A 72 25.19 -18.92 4.95
CA PHE A 72 24.05 -19.79 4.71
C PHE A 72 24.50 -21.24 4.81
N GLU A 73 23.90 -22.04 5.70
CA GLU A 73 24.31 -23.42 6.03
C GLU A 73 25.82 -23.53 6.38
N GLY A 74 26.32 -22.54 7.12
CA GLY A 74 27.72 -22.44 7.49
C GLY A 74 28.68 -21.94 6.42
N ARG A 75 28.24 -21.78 5.18
CA ARG A 75 29.03 -21.29 4.05
C ARG A 75 28.92 -19.76 3.92
N ASP A 76 30.04 -19.07 3.86
CA ASP A 76 30.09 -17.63 3.63
C ASP A 76 29.70 -17.29 2.18
N LEU A 77 28.66 -16.47 2.02
CA LEU A 77 28.14 -16.03 0.72
C LEU A 77 28.84 -14.78 0.19
N THR A 78 29.54 -14.02 1.04
CA THR A 78 30.13 -12.72 0.64
C THR A 78 31.23 -12.87 -0.40
N GLY A 79 32.00 -13.96 -0.32
CA GLY A 79 33.11 -14.27 -1.22
C GLY A 79 32.83 -15.35 -2.27
N VAL A 80 31.63 -15.92 -2.32
CA VAL A 80 31.28 -17.02 -3.25
C VAL A 80 31.28 -16.52 -4.70
N PRO A 81 31.86 -17.24 -5.67
CA PRO A 81 31.76 -16.91 -7.09
C PRO A 81 30.31 -16.85 -7.58
N GLU A 82 30.02 -15.97 -8.56
CA GLU A 82 28.65 -15.78 -9.06
C GLU A 82 28.01 -17.07 -9.58
N ARG A 83 28.78 -17.94 -10.22
CA ARG A 83 28.33 -19.26 -10.68
C ARG A 83 27.71 -20.09 -9.55
N GLU A 84 28.25 -20.00 -8.35
CA GLU A 84 27.77 -20.75 -7.18
C GLU A 84 26.55 -20.05 -6.56
N MET A 85 26.51 -18.69 -6.57
CA MET A 85 25.32 -17.96 -6.18
C MET A 85 24.13 -18.27 -7.09
N ILE A 86 24.33 -18.40 -8.40
CA ILE A 86 23.26 -18.83 -9.34
C ILE A 86 22.66 -20.17 -8.92
N SER A 87 23.48 -21.14 -8.46
CA SER A 87 22.97 -22.43 -8.00
C SER A 87 22.22 -22.36 -6.67
N LEU A 88 22.49 -21.35 -5.83
CA LEU A 88 21.82 -21.15 -4.53
C LEU A 88 20.51 -20.34 -4.68
N ARG A 89 20.50 -19.34 -5.56
CA ARG A 89 19.29 -18.55 -5.84
C ARG A 89 18.21 -19.47 -6.44
N GLY A 90 17.05 -19.50 -5.84
CA GLY A 90 15.92 -20.35 -6.20
C GLY A 90 15.95 -21.72 -5.55
N ALA A 91 17.07 -22.47 -5.59
CA ALA A 91 17.13 -23.82 -5.04
C ALA A 91 17.45 -23.86 -3.52
N GLY A 92 18.31 -22.96 -3.03
CA GLY A 92 18.62 -22.85 -1.59
C GLY A 92 17.88 -21.68 -0.95
N ILE A 93 17.87 -20.55 -1.63
CA ILE A 93 17.27 -19.29 -1.18
C ILE A 93 16.26 -18.82 -2.23
N GLY A 94 14.97 -18.97 -1.95
CA GLY A 94 13.88 -18.42 -2.74
C GLY A 94 13.65 -16.95 -2.45
N MET A 95 13.01 -16.24 -3.39
CA MET A 95 12.67 -14.83 -3.21
C MET A 95 11.28 -14.53 -3.78
N VAL A 96 10.49 -13.79 -3.01
CA VAL A 96 9.25 -13.15 -3.45
C VAL A 96 9.48 -11.65 -3.38
N PRO A 97 9.62 -10.96 -4.53
CA PRO A 97 9.89 -9.52 -4.57
C PRO A 97 8.63 -8.67 -4.32
N GLN A 98 8.83 -7.40 -3.99
CA GLN A 98 7.80 -6.45 -3.61
C GLN A 98 6.78 -6.15 -4.71
N ASP A 99 7.23 -5.92 -5.96
CA ASP A 99 6.35 -5.49 -7.06
C ASP A 99 6.15 -6.61 -8.09
N PRO A 100 4.94 -7.21 -8.16
CA PRO A 100 4.65 -8.24 -9.13
C PRO A 100 4.56 -7.74 -10.58
N MET A 101 4.44 -6.42 -10.80
CA MET A 101 4.35 -5.86 -12.15
C MET A 101 5.70 -5.81 -12.85
N SER A 102 6.77 -5.51 -12.11
CA SER A 102 8.13 -5.41 -12.65
C SER A 102 8.91 -6.73 -12.59
N ASN A 103 8.43 -7.72 -11.83
CA ASN A 103 9.14 -8.99 -11.61
C ASN A 103 8.56 -10.19 -12.38
N LEU A 104 7.47 -10.01 -13.13
CA LEU A 104 6.98 -10.96 -14.12
C LEU A 104 7.23 -10.39 -15.51
N ASP A 105 7.84 -11.20 -16.39
CA ASP A 105 8.07 -10.81 -17.78
C ASP A 105 6.73 -10.71 -18.53
N PRO A 106 6.34 -9.53 -19.05
CA PRO A 106 5.05 -9.33 -19.69
C PRO A 106 4.89 -10.06 -21.03
N VAL A 107 5.99 -10.51 -21.66
CA VAL A 107 5.98 -11.18 -22.97
C VAL A 107 6.07 -12.70 -22.89
N HIS A 108 6.20 -13.26 -21.67
CA HIS A 108 6.15 -14.70 -21.43
C HIS A 108 4.92 -15.08 -20.61
N THR A 109 4.39 -16.29 -20.85
CA THR A 109 3.26 -16.80 -20.06
C THR A 109 3.72 -17.08 -18.61
N VAL A 110 2.80 -16.98 -17.66
CA VAL A 110 3.10 -17.24 -16.24
C VAL A 110 3.62 -18.67 -16.05
N GLY A 111 3.01 -19.64 -16.73
CA GLY A 111 3.46 -21.02 -16.65
C GLY A 111 4.86 -21.26 -17.20
N ALA A 112 5.25 -20.56 -18.27
CA ALA A 112 6.60 -20.64 -18.82
C ALA A 112 7.66 -20.13 -17.86
N GLN A 113 7.38 -19.02 -17.15
CA GLN A 113 8.31 -18.43 -16.18
C GLN A 113 8.51 -19.31 -14.95
N ILE A 114 7.44 -19.95 -14.44
CA ILE A 114 7.57 -20.93 -13.34
C ILE A 114 8.32 -22.19 -13.80
N LEU A 115 8.07 -22.67 -15.02
CA LEU A 115 8.76 -23.81 -15.60
C LEU A 115 10.27 -23.52 -15.76
N GLU A 116 10.63 -22.32 -16.19
CA GLU A 116 12.02 -21.88 -16.30
C GLU A 116 12.75 -21.95 -14.97
N ALA A 117 12.12 -21.50 -13.87
CA ALA A 117 12.71 -21.61 -12.52
C ALA A 117 13.04 -23.05 -12.14
N LEU A 118 12.18 -24.02 -12.50
CA LEU A 118 12.47 -25.44 -12.27
C LEU A 118 13.62 -25.94 -13.16
N GLN A 119 13.60 -25.60 -14.45
CA GLN A 119 14.57 -26.07 -15.45
C GLN A 119 15.99 -25.59 -15.17
N VAL A 120 16.16 -24.32 -14.82
CA VAL A 120 17.47 -23.72 -14.50
C VAL A 120 18.16 -24.46 -13.35
N HIS A 121 17.38 -24.99 -12.41
CA HIS A 121 17.89 -25.76 -11.26
C HIS A 121 17.85 -27.27 -11.44
N GLY A 122 17.59 -27.78 -12.66
CA GLY A 122 17.53 -29.20 -12.95
C GLY A 122 16.46 -29.96 -12.15
N ARG A 123 15.42 -29.24 -11.68
CA ARG A 123 14.32 -29.87 -10.96
C ARG A 123 13.38 -30.58 -11.93
N PRO A 124 12.81 -31.73 -11.54
CA PRO A 124 11.76 -32.37 -12.35
C PRO A 124 10.63 -31.36 -12.59
N GLY A 125 10.34 -31.09 -13.83
CA GLY A 125 9.34 -30.09 -14.19
C GLY A 125 8.68 -30.39 -15.52
N GLY A 126 7.42 -30.01 -15.61
CA GLY A 126 6.59 -30.05 -16.79
C GLY A 126 5.35 -29.22 -16.51
N ARG A 127 4.44 -29.19 -17.50
CA ARG A 127 3.18 -28.46 -17.35
C ARG A 127 2.40 -28.89 -16.11
N GLU A 128 2.37 -30.19 -15.82
CA GLU A 128 1.64 -30.76 -14.68
C GLU A 128 2.17 -30.20 -13.34
N ARG A 129 3.51 -30.23 -13.14
CA ARG A 129 4.12 -29.70 -11.92
C ARG A 129 3.87 -28.20 -11.74
N VAL A 130 3.90 -27.42 -12.83
CA VAL A 130 3.59 -25.97 -12.77
C VAL A 130 2.12 -25.74 -12.44
N VAL A 131 1.21 -26.56 -12.97
CA VAL A 131 -0.22 -26.47 -12.62
C VAL A 131 -0.43 -26.79 -11.14
N GLU A 132 0.20 -27.84 -10.60
CA GLU A 132 0.17 -28.15 -9.16
C GLU A 132 0.67 -26.95 -8.30
N LEU A 133 1.79 -26.33 -8.70
CA LEU A 133 2.32 -25.15 -8.00
C LEU A 133 1.36 -23.95 -8.06
N LEU A 134 0.68 -23.74 -9.18
CA LEU A 134 -0.34 -22.69 -9.28
C LEU A 134 -1.59 -23.00 -8.45
N GLU A 135 -1.98 -24.27 -8.37
CA GLU A 135 -3.09 -24.74 -7.52
C GLU A 135 -2.74 -24.59 -6.02
N SER A 136 -1.53 -24.97 -5.61
CA SER A 136 -1.09 -24.87 -4.21
C SER A 136 -1.10 -23.45 -3.66
N VAL A 137 -0.84 -22.45 -4.52
CA VAL A 137 -0.97 -21.03 -4.15
C VAL A 137 -2.40 -20.49 -4.34
N GLY A 138 -3.37 -21.35 -4.63
CA GLY A 138 -4.79 -21.00 -4.74
C GLY A 138 -5.16 -20.21 -6.01
N ILE A 139 -4.47 -20.41 -7.13
CA ILE A 139 -4.88 -19.85 -8.43
C ILE A 139 -5.97 -20.76 -9.05
N PRO A 140 -7.19 -20.24 -9.25
CA PRO A 140 -8.28 -21.02 -9.83
C PRO A 140 -8.00 -21.33 -11.32
N ASP A 141 -8.50 -22.45 -11.82
CA ASP A 141 -8.34 -22.86 -13.22
C ASP A 141 -6.87 -22.88 -13.70
N ALA A 142 -5.95 -23.37 -12.86
CA ALA A 142 -4.50 -23.29 -13.06
C ALA A 142 -4.07 -23.84 -14.43
N GLY A 143 -4.68 -24.93 -14.90
CA GLY A 143 -4.41 -25.51 -16.23
C GLY A 143 -4.68 -24.56 -17.41
N ARG A 144 -5.69 -23.70 -17.31
CA ARG A 144 -5.97 -22.63 -18.27
C ARG A 144 -5.04 -21.46 -18.07
N ARG A 145 -4.82 -21.06 -16.80
CA ARG A 145 -4.00 -19.91 -16.39
C ARG A 145 -2.52 -20.09 -16.76
N TYR A 146 -2.03 -21.31 -16.84
CA TYR A 146 -0.68 -21.63 -17.30
C TYR A 146 -0.29 -20.91 -18.61
N GLN A 147 -1.25 -20.78 -19.55
CA GLN A 147 -1.03 -20.19 -20.87
C GLN A 147 -1.28 -18.68 -20.92
N GLN A 148 -1.69 -18.06 -19.80
CA GLN A 148 -1.98 -16.65 -19.75
C GLN A 148 -0.73 -15.82 -19.45
N TYR A 149 -0.77 -14.57 -19.87
CA TYR A 149 0.26 -13.58 -19.61
C TYR A 149 0.01 -12.83 -18.29
N PRO A 150 1.04 -12.23 -17.70
CA PRO A 150 0.89 -11.47 -16.43
C PRO A 150 -0.18 -10.39 -16.48
N HIS A 151 -0.37 -9.70 -17.60
CA HIS A 151 -1.38 -8.65 -17.74
C HIS A 151 -2.84 -9.16 -17.70
N GLU A 152 -3.07 -10.45 -17.88
CA GLU A 152 -4.39 -11.11 -17.76
C GLU A 152 -4.70 -11.53 -16.31
N PHE A 153 -3.72 -11.41 -15.39
CA PHE A 153 -3.87 -11.76 -13.98
C PHE A 153 -4.24 -10.52 -13.17
N SER A 154 -5.07 -10.69 -12.13
CA SER A 154 -5.25 -9.67 -11.08
C SER A 154 -3.96 -9.47 -10.27
N GLY A 155 -3.85 -8.36 -9.51
CA GLY A 155 -2.71 -8.11 -8.63
C GLY A 155 -2.41 -9.29 -7.69
N GLY A 156 -3.42 -9.77 -6.98
CA GLY A 156 -3.29 -10.93 -6.08
C GLY A 156 -2.93 -12.24 -6.80
N MET A 157 -3.39 -12.45 -8.03
CA MET A 157 -2.97 -13.64 -8.81
C MET A 157 -1.52 -13.55 -9.26
N ARG A 158 -1.03 -12.35 -9.64
CA ARG A 158 0.39 -12.15 -9.98
C ARG A 158 1.29 -12.41 -8.77
N GLN A 159 0.88 -11.93 -7.60
CA GLN A 159 1.62 -12.17 -6.36
C GLN A 159 1.68 -13.65 -6.01
N ARG A 160 0.56 -14.37 -6.12
CA ARG A 160 0.54 -15.83 -5.93
C ARG A 160 1.43 -16.57 -6.93
N ALA A 161 1.47 -16.12 -8.19
CA ALA A 161 2.39 -16.68 -9.18
C ALA A 161 3.86 -16.46 -8.81
N LEU A 162 4.23 -15.29 -8.26
CA LEU A 162 5.58 -15.05 -7.74
C LEU A 162 5.91 -15.92 -6.52
N ILE A 163 4.94 -16.17 -5.65
CA ILE A 163 5.11 -17.11 -4.52
C ILE A 163 5.33 -18.53 -5.04
N ALA A 164 4.51 -18.98 -6.01
CA ALA A 164 4.70 -20.27 -6.66
C ALA A 164 6.11 -20.40 -7.28
N MET A 165 6.59 -19.34 -7.94
CA MET A 165 7.93 -19.29 -8.51
C MET A 165 9.03 -19.33 -7.42
N GLY A 166 8.88 -18.54 -6.36
CA GLY A 166 9.82 -18.49 -5.24
C GLY A 166 9.93 -19.82 -4.47
N LEU A 167 8.85 -20.60 -4.42
CA LEU A 167 8.78 -21.91 -3.76
C LEU A 167 8.98 -23.10 -4.73
N ALA A 168 9.05 -22.88 -6.05
CA ALA A 168 9.07 -23.95 -7.05
C ALA A 168 10.16 -25.00 -6.83
N CYS A 169 11.34 -24.58 -6.35
CA CYS A 169 12.47 -25.46 -6.08
C CYS A 169 12.57 -25.94 -4.63
N GLU A 170 11.58 -25.71 -3.79
CA GLU A 170 11.53 -26.08 -2.38
C GLU A 170 12.77 -25.56 -1.60
N PRO A 171 12.97 -24.22 -1.56
CA PRO A 171 14.14 -23.63 -0.94
C PRO A 171 14.14 -23.84 0.58
N ARG A 172 15.34 -23.84 1.21
CA ARG A 172 15.50 -23.89 2.65
C ARG A 172 15.19 -22.57 3.35
N LEU A 173 15.40 -21.45 2.63
CA LEU A 173 15.10 -20.09 3.07
C LEU A 173 14.27 -19.38 1.99
N LEU A 174 13.19 -18.74 2.38
CA LEU A 174 12.43 -17.84 1.53
C LEU A 174 12.55 -16.41 2.05
N ILE A 175 12.92 -15.47 1.18
CA ILE A 175 12.90 -14.05 1.46
C ILE A 175 11.68 -13.45 0.79
N ALA A 176 10.73 -12.96 1.56
CA ALA A 176 9.52 -12.33 1.10
C ALA A 176 9.59 -10.81 1.40
N ASP A 177 9.90 -10.02 0.36
CA ASP A 177 10.05 -8.56 0.48
C ASP A 177 8.71 -7.88 0.20
N GLU A 178 8.01 -7.45 1.23
CA GLU A 178 6.68 -6.83 1.19
C GLU A 178 5.69 -7.58 0.28
N PRO A 179 5.49 -8.89 0.49
CA PRO A 179 4.79 -9.74 -0.48
C PRO A 179 3.32 -9.40 -0.69
N THR A 180 2.77 -8.42 0.02
CA THR A 180 1.34 -8.06 -0.02
C THR A 180 1.07 -6.56 -0.04
N SER A 181 2.09 -5.70 -0.19
CA SER A 181 2.01 -4.24 -0.04
C SER A 181 1.04 -3.51 -0.98
N ALA A 182 0.65 -4.12 -2.11
CA ALA A 182 -0.26 -3.51 -3.11
C ALA A 182 -1.63 -4.21 -3.16
N LEU A 183 -1.98 -4.98 -2.14
CA LEU A 183 -3.18 -5.81 -2.11
C LEU A 183 -4.16 -5.34 -1.03
N ASP A 184 -5.44 -5.60 -1.25
CA ASP A 184 -6.46 -5.39 -0.23
C ASP A 184 -6.31 -6.41 0.93
N VAL A 185 -6.81 -6.04 2.11
CA VAL A 185 -6.57 -6.78 3.36
C VAL A 185 -7.04 -8.24 3.31
N THR A 186 -8.12 -8.56 2.59
CA THR A 186 -8.64 -9.93 2.50
C THR A 186 -7.75 -10.81 1.60
N VAL A 187 -7.29 -10.27 0.48
CA VAL A 187 -6.34 -10.95 -0.42
C VAL A 187 -4.98 -11.09 0.27
N GLN A 188 -4.52 -10.05 0.96
CA GLN A 188 -3.29 -10.06 1.77
C GLN A 188 -3.30 -11.21 2.77
N ARG A 189 -4.36 -11.32 3.59
CA ARG A 189 -4.49 -12.38 4.58
C ARG A 189 -4.42 -13.76 3.95
N ARG A 190 -5.23 -14.02 2.90
CA ARG A 190 -5.23 -15.31 2.18
C ARG A 190 -3.87 -15.69 1.61
N ILE A 191 -3.14 -14.72 1.09
CA ILE A 191 -1.78 -14.95 0.54
C ILE A 191 -0.81 -15.32 1.65
N LEU A 192 -0.86 -14.61 2.78
CA LEU A 192 0.02 -14.89 3.92
C LEU A 192 -0.34 -16.21 4.62
N ASP A 193 -1.62 -16.57 4.70
CA ASP A 193 -2.07 -17.87 5.21
C ASP A 193 -1.52 -19.00 4.32
N THR A 194 -1.69 -18.89 3.00
CA THR A 194 -1.13 -19.85 2.03
C THR A 194 0.39 -19.94 2.12
N LEU A 195 1.08 -18.79 2.26
CA LEU A 195 2.53 -18.76 2.39
C LEU A 195 2.98 -19.50 3.66
N ALA A 196 2.34 -19.23 4.80
CA ALA A 196 2.65 -19.86 6.08
C ALA A 196 2.41 -21.39 6.04
N GLU A 197 1.31 -21.83 5.42
CA GLU A 197 0.98 -23.25 5.22
C GLU A 197 2.06 -23.93 4.40
N LEU A 198 2.36 -23.43 3.20
CA LEU A 198 3.35 -24.05 2.29
C LEU A 198 4.77 -24.07 2.87
N THR A 199 5.19 -22.99 3.54
CA THR A 199 6.52 -22.92 4.16
C THR A 199 6.61 -23.79 5.40
N GLY A 200 5.54 -23.89 6.19
CA GLY A 200 5.43 -24.77 7.35
C GLY A 200 5.51 -26.25 6.98
N GLU A 201 4.78 -26.69 5.96
CA GLU A 201 4.82 -28.06 5.44
C GLU A 201 6.20 -28.44 4.91
N ALA A 202 6.88 -27.51 4.21
CA ALA A 202 8.21 -27.73 3.65
C ALA A 202 9.35 -27.57 4.67
N GLY A 203 9.09 -27.05 5.88
CA GLY A 203 10.12 -26.67 6.85
C GLY A 203 11.03 -25.55 6.35
N THR A 204 10.55 -24.70 5.45
CA THR A 204 11.25 -23.56 4.87
C THR A 204 11.30 -22.43 5.90
N ALA A 205 12.50 -21.91 6.22
CA ALA A 205 12.63 -20.69 7.00
C ALA A 205 12.19 -19.46 6.19
N VAL A 206 11.63 -18.45 6.85
CA VAL A 206 11.12 -17.25 6.16
C VAL A 206 11.73 -15.98 6.74
N ILE A 207 12.24 -15.10 5.87
CA ILE A 207 12.47 -13.69 6.19
C ILE A 207 11.34 -12.89 5.56
N LEU A 208 10.45 -12.40 6.42
CA LEU A 208 9.31 -11.56 6.00
C LEU A 208 9.67 -10.09 6.20
N ILE A 209 9.81 -9.33 5.12
CA ILE A 209 10.00 -7.88 5.19
C ILE A 209 8.63 -7.21 5.07
N THR A 210 8.34 -6.33 6.00
CA THR A 210 7.11 -5.54 6.00
C THR A 210 7.32 -4.20 6.71
N HIS A 211 6.48 -3.22 6.42
CA HIS A 211 6.39 -1.99 7.18
C HIS A 211 5.29 -2.03 8.26
N ASP A 212 4.48 -3.10 8.30
CA ASP A 212 3.39 -3.30 9.25
C ASP A 212 3.86 -4.18 10.42
N LEU A 213 4.01 -3.56 11.60
CA LEU A 213 4.46 -4.23 12.81
C LEU A 213 3.41 -5.21 13.37
N ALA A 214 2.11 -4.90 13.23
CA ALA A 214 1.05 -5.79 13.69
C ALA A 214 1.01 -7.07 12.85
N LEU A 215 1.16 -6.94 11.53
CA LEU A 215 1.31 -8.07 10.63
C LEU A 215 2.54 -8.90 10.97
N ALA A 216 3.68 -8.26 11.22
CA ALA A 216 4.91 -8.94 11.63
C ALA A 216 4.71 -9.74 12.92
N ALA A 217 4.04 -9.15 13.91
CA ALA A 217 3.77 -9.80 15.20
C ALA A 217 2.79 -10.97 15.10
N GLU A 218 1.85 -10.92 14.15
CA GLU A 218 0.90 -12.03 13.88
C GLU A 218 1.56 -13.21 13.16
N ARG A 219 2.55 -12.94 12.28
CA ARG A 219 3.08 -13.91 11.32
C ARG A 219 4.48 -14.44 11.61
N ALA A 220 5.24 -13.79 12.49
CA ALA A 220 6.62 -14.16 12.74
C ALA A 220 6.84 -14.65 14.18
N ASP A 221 7.83 -15.54 14.33
CA ASP A 221 8.30 -15.97 15.65
C ASP A 221 9.10 -14.86 16.33
N ARG A 222 9.86 -14.10 15.51
CA ARG A 222 10.74 -13.04 15.98
C ARG A 222 10.73 -11.85 15.04
N VAL A 223 10.83 -10.65 15.60
CA VAL A 223 10.87 -9.38 14.88
C VAL A 223 12.23 -8.70 15.06
N LEU A 224 12.73 -8.17 13.97
CA LEU A 224 13.93 -7.33 13.88
C LEU A 224 13.48 -5.93 13.45
N VAL A 225 13.70 -4.92 14.28
CA VAL A 225 13.31 -3.54 13.99
C VAL A 225 14.51 -2.79 13.44
N MET A 226 14.41 -2.30 12.21
CA MET A 226 15.46 -1.53 11.53
C MET A 226 15.13 -0.04 11.46
N TYR A 227 16.11 0.78 11.80
CA TYR A 227 16.02 2.23 11.69
C TYR A 227 17.33 2.82 11.17
N ARG A 228 17.27 3.62 10.10
CA ARG A 228 18.42 4.32 9.49
C ARG A 228 19.64 3.44 9.20
N GLY A 229 19.40 2.21 8.79
CA GLY A 229 20.44 1.24 8.44
C GLY A 229 20.96 0.40 9.62
N GLU A 230 20.43 0.56 10.80
CA GLU A 230 20.83 -0.15 12.02
C GLU A 230 19.69 -1.06 12.50
N LEU A 231 20.05 -2.17 13.16
CA LEU A 231 19.12 -3.01 13.92
C LEU A 231 19.01 -2.40 15.32
N VAL A 232 17.88 -1.78 15.62
CA VAL A 232 17.68 -1.06 16.90
C VAL A 232 17.08 -1.95 17.97
N GLU A 233 16.20 -2.89 17.60
CA GLU A 233 15.57 -3.81 18.55
C GLU A 233 15.32 -5.17 17.91
N SER A 234 15.41 -6.25 18.70
CA SER A 234 15.07 -7.60 18.24
C SER A 234 14.54 -8.44 19.40
N GLY A 235 13.53 -9.27 19.13
CA GLY A 235 12.95 -10.13 20.14
C GLY A 235 11.81 -11.00 19.63
N PRO A 236 11.21 -11.83 20.49
CA PRO A 236 9.97 -12.52 20.18
C PRO A 236 8.91 -11.53 19.70
N ALA A 237 8.19 -11.86 18.64
CA ALA A 237 7.29 -10.95 17.95
C ALA A 237 6.28 -10.28 18.91
N ARG A 238 5.68 -11.07 19.79
CA ARG A 238 4.73 -10.58 20.78
C ARG A 238 5.36 -9.63 21.81
N ALA A 239 6.60 -9.89 22.25
CA ALA A 239 7.29 -9.03 23.21
C ALA A 239 7.60 -7.64 22.62
N ILE A 240 8.03 -7.59 21.35
CA ILE A 240 8.26 -6.32 20.62
C ILE A 240 6.97 -5.48 20.50
N LEU A 241 5.82 -6.13 20.39
CA LEU A 241 4.53 -5.45 20.29
C LEU A 241 4.02 -4.95 21.66
N GLU A 242 4.08 -5.82 22.69
CA GLU A 242 3.48 -5.54 24.00
C GLU A 242 4.37 -4.67 24.90
N ALA A 243 5.70 -4.79 24.78
CA ALA A 243 6.66 -4.11 25.64
C ALA A 243 7.93 -3.66 24.87
N PRO A 244 7.80 -2.77 23.88
CA PRO A 244 8.95 -2.26 23.15
C PRO A 244 9.86 -1.43 24.06
N HIS A 245 11.18 -1.66 23.98
CA HIS A 245 12.17 -0.95 24.79
C HIS A 245 12.70 0.31 24.10
N GLU A 246 12.92 0.24 22.77
CA GLU A 246 13.48 1.32 21.99
C GLU A 246 12.41 2.37 21.64
N GLU A 247 12.76 3.65 21.78
CA GLU A 247 11.86 4.78 21.48
C GLU A 247 11.27 4.72 20.07
N TYR A 248 12.09 4.32 19.10
CA TYR A 248 11.62 4.17 17.73
C TYR A 248 10.56 3.07 17.59
N THR A 249 10.77 1.93 18.25
CA THR A 249 9.78 0.82 18.25
C THR A 249 8.49 1.23 18.94
N GLN A 250 8.58 1.97 20.06
CA GLN A 250 7.41 2.51 20.76
C GLN A 250 6.60 3.43 19.84
N ARG A 251 7.29 4.28 19.08
CA ARG A 251 6.64 5.16 18.08
C ARG A 251 5.99 4.36 16.95
N LEU A 252 6.62 3.28 16.47
CA LEU A 252 6.02 2.40 15.45
C LEU A 252 4.74 1.72 15.97
N VAL A 253 4.77 1.21 17.20
CA VAL A 253 3.59 0.57 17.84
C VAL A 253 2.47 1.60 18.00
N ALA A 254 2.80 2.80 18.54
CA ALA A 254 1.81 3.85 18.75
C ALA A 254 1.20 4.39 17.45
N ALA A 255 1.91 4.31 16.34
CA ALA A 255 1.45 4.79 15.03
C ALA A 255 0.70 3.71 14.22
N ALA A 256 0.75 2.43 14.63
CA ALA A 256 0.12 1.34 13.88
C ALA A 256 -1.42 1.43 13.97
N PRO A 257 -2.14 1.68 12.85
CA PRO A 257 -3.58 1.94 12.89
C PRO A 257 -4.40 0.80 13.49
N SER A 258 -3.98 -0.44 13.29
CA SER A 258 -4.65 -1.64 13.82
C SER A 258 -4.51 -1.81 15.33
N LEU A 259 -3.56 -1.12 15.96
CA LEU A 259 -3.31 -1.15 17.40
C LEU A 259 -3.85 0.10 18.11
N VAL A 260 -4.19 1.16 17.36
CA VAL A 260 -4.71 2.41 17.92
C VAL A 260 -6.21 2.28 18.16
N THR A 261 -6.62 2.35 19.42
CA THR A 261 -8.03 2.25 19.84
C THR A 261 -8.74 3.60 19.89
N VAL A 262 -8.01 4.72 19.87
CA VAL A 262 -8.55 6.08 20.04
C VAL A 262 -8.65 6.76 18.67
N PRO A 263 -9.84 7.20 18.24
CA PRO A 263 -10.00 7.99 17.03
C PRO A 263 -9.23 9.33 17.10
N LEU A 264 -8.67 9.77 15.97
CA LEU A 264 -8.03 11.09 15.83
C LEU A 264 -9.04 12.23 15.81
N ILE A 265 -10.29 11.96 15.40
CA ILE A 265 -11.36 12.95 15.31
C ILE A 265 -12.22 12.95 16.57
N THR A 266 -12.68 14.15 16.96
CA THR A 266 -13.73 14.28 17.96
C THR A 266 -15.07 13.99 17.31
N ARG A 267 -15.72 12.88 17.68
CA ARG A 267 -17.08 12.56 17.22
C ARG A 267 -18.05 13.35 18.07
N PRO A 268 -18.77 14.34 17.51
CA PRO A 268 -19.71 15.12 18.32
C PRO A 268 -20.84 14.23 18.81
N PRO A 269 -21.39 14.52 20.01
CA PRO A 269 -22.61 13.89 20.47
C PRO A 269 -23.75 14.13 19.47
N ALA A 270 -24.75 13.27 19.51
CA ALA A 270 -25.93 13.38 18.64
C ALA A 270 -26.57 14.78 18.76
N GLY A 271 -26.38 15.58 17.71
CA GLY A 271 -26.91 16.91 17.52
C GLY A 271 -27.66 17.02 16.19
N PRO A 272 -28.23 18.17 15.86
CA PRO A 272 -28.82 18.34 14.53
C PRO A 272 -27.79 18.03 13.46
N ALA A 273 -28.19 17.24 12.45
CA ALA A 273 -27.32 16.87 11.35
C ALA A 273 -26.80 18.15 10.65
N PRO A 274 -25.48 18.25 10.41
CA PRO A 274 -24.92 19.38 9.67
C PRO A 274 -25.49 19.43 8.23
N GLU A 275 -25.47 20.60 7.62
CA GLU A 275 -25.94 20.80 6.24
C GLU A 275 -25.27 19.82 5.28
N THR A 276 -26.05 19.19 4.42
CA THR A 276 -25.55 18.27 3.39
C THR A 276 -24.79 19.05 2.32
N LEU A 277 -23.51 18.78 2.16
CA LEU A 277 -22.68 19.34 1.08
C LEU A 277 -22.85 18.56 -0.21
N VAL A 278 -22.83 17.22 -0.12
CA VAL A 278 -22.95 16.31 -1.27
C VAL A 278 -24.05 15.29 -1.03
N SER A 279 -24.84 15.00 -2.06
CA SER A 279 -25.75 13.85 -2.10
C SER A 279 -25.54 13.02 -3.35
N LEU A 280 -25.50 11.71 -3.20
CA LEU A 280 -25.60 10.71 -4.25
C LEU A 280 -26.92 9.95 -4.06
N GLU A 281 -27.73 9.84 -5.13
CA GLU A 281 -29.05 9.22 -5.10
C GLU A 281 -29.17 8.22 -6.24
N GLY A 282 -29.13 6.91 -5.93
CA GLY A 282 -29.22 5.82 -6.89
C GLY A 282 -28.16 5.84 -7.99
N VAL A 283 -26.95 6.30 -7.67
CA VAL A 283 -25.89 6.53 -8.66
C VAL A 283 -25.32 5.21 -9.14
N GLY A 284 -25.23 5.05 -10.47
CA GLY A 284 -24.65 3.89 -11.09
C GLY A 284 -23.79 4.19 -12.31
N ARG A 285 -22.82 3.31 -12.59
CA ARG A 285 -21.96 3.36 -13.76
C ARG A 285 -21.82 1.98 -14.39
N SER A 286 -22.27 1.85 -15.65
CA SER A 286 -22.07 0.65 -16.46
C SER A 286 -21.05 0.87 -17.58
N TYR A 287 -20.40 -0.20 -17.97
CA TYR A 287 -19.47 -0.26 -19.10
C TYR A 287 -19.84 -1.43 -20.02
N ARG A 288 -19.80 -1.20 -21.34
CA ARG A 288 -20.01 -2.27 -22.32
C ARG A 288 -18.76 -3.13 -22.42
N MET A 289 -18.91 -4.43 -22.24
CA MET A 289 -17.80 -5.38 -22.38
C MET A 289 -17.47 -5.59 -23.86
N ARG A 290 -16.22 -5.32 -24.26
CA ARG A 290 -15.73 -5.63 -25.61
C ARG A 290 -15.64 -7.15 -25.79
N GLY A 291 -16.33 -7.68 -26.79
CA GLY A 291 -16.27 -9.12 -27.16
C GLY A 291 -17.36 -10.01 -26.59
N SER A 292 -18.31 -9.50 -25.79
CA SER A 292 -19.49 -10.27 -25.43
C SER A 292 -20.49 -10.31 -26.60
N ALA A 293 -20.97 -11.50 -26.93
CA ALA A 293 -21.85 -11.74 -28.08
C ALA A 293 -23.24 -11.05 -27.98
N ARG A 294 -23.58 -10.40 -26.85
CA ARG A 294 -24.89 -9.79 -26.56
C ARG A 294 -24.83 -8.45 -25.83
N GLY A 295 -23.72 -7.70 -25.89
CA GLY A 295 -23.69 -6.37 -25.27
C GLY A 295 -23.91 -6.41 -23.75
N GLU A 296 -23.39 -7.41 -23.05
CA GLU A 296 -23.46 -7.50 -21.60
C GLU A 296 -22.82 -6.25 -20.98
N GLU A 297 -23.57 -5.60 -20.08
CA GLU A 297 -23.10 -4.46 -19.33
C GLU A 297 -22.47 -4.93 -18.01
N PHE A 298 -21.25 -4.46 -17.75
CA PHE A 298 -20.60 -4.59 -16.46
C PHE A 298 -20.89 -3.36 -15.62
N TRP A 299 -21.49 -3.54 -14.46
CA TRP A 299 -21.76 -2.46 -13.50
C TRP A 299 -20.60 -2.31 -12.53
N ALA A 300 -19.83 -1.24 -12.69
CA ALA A 300 -18.75 -0.91 -11.76
C ALA A 300 -19.27 -0.25 -10.47
N ALA A 301 -20.38 0.48 -10.56
CA ALA A 301 -21.15 0.98 -9.42
C ALA A 301 -22.64 0.91 -9.78
N ARG A 302 -23.52 0.58 -8.83
CA ARG A 302 -24.96 0.47 -9.05
C ARG A 302 -25.72 0.79 -7.78
N ASP A 303 -26.69 1.68 -7.90
CA ASP A 303 -27.61 2.06 -6.80
C ASP A 303 -26.85 2.58 -5.56
N VAL A 304 -25.83 3.42 -5.79
CA VAL A 304 -25.01 4.01 -4.74
C VAL A 304 -25.71 5.27 -4.22
N SER A 305 -26.05 5.28 -2.93
CA SER A 305 -26.74 6.39 -2.27
C SER A 305 -26.12 6.68 -0.92
N PHE A 306 -25.62 7.90 -0.72
CA PHE A 306 -25.15 8.42 0.56
C PHE A 306 -25.02 9.94 0.51
N THR A 307 -24.78 10.56 1.66
CA THR A 307 -24.56 12.01 1.78
C THR A 307 -23.22 12.31 2.44
N ILE A 308 -22.64 13.48 2.12
CA ILE A 308 -21.47 14.01 2.81
C ILE A 308 -21.87 15.33 3.46
N PRO A 309 -21.97 15.37 4.80
CA PRO A 309 -22.26 16.59 5.54
C PRO A 309 -21.05 17.54 5.55
N ARG A 310 -21.27 18.84 5.69
CA ARG A 310 -20.21 19.85 5.82
C ARG A 310 -19.34 19.59 7.06
N GLY A 311 -18.03 19.73 6.89
CA GLY A 311 -17.06 19.54 7.96
C GLY A 311 -16.94 18.08 8.47
N ARG A 312 -17.43 17.11 7.70
CA ARG A 312 -17.38 15.68 8.09
C ARG A 312 -16.54 14.85 7.15
N THR A 313 -16.00 13.77 7.67
CA THR A 313 -15.35 12.71 6.91
C THR A 313 -16.33 11.56 6.73
N VAL A 314 -16.69 11.27 5.49
CA VAL A 314 -17.44 10.09 5.08
C VAL A 314 -16.48 9.15 4.36
N SER A 315 -16.43 7.89 4.80
CA SER A 315 -15.51 6.91 4.22
C SER A 315 -16.26 5.87 3.40
N VAL A 316 -15.64 5.46 2.29
CA VAL A 316 -16.09 4.32 1.48
C VAL A 316 -15.00 3.26 1.49
N VAL A 317 -15.33 2.07 1.98
CA VAL A 317 -14.39 0.95 2.16
C VAL A 317 -14.83 -0.27 1.37
N GLY A 318 -13.91 -1.20 1.13
CA GLY A 318 -14.16 -2.46 0.44
C GLY A 318 -12.95 -2.94 -0.35
N GLU A 319 -13.01 -4.13 -0.92
CA GLU A 319 -11.92 -4.71 -1.72
C GLU A 319 -11.63 -3.92 -3.00
N SER A 320 -10.47 -4.20 -3.61
CA SER A 320 -10.13 -3.68 -4.94
C SER A 320 -11.19 -4.11 -5.96
N GLY A 321 -11.61 -3.17 -6.80
CA GLY A 321 -12.69 -3.42 -7.79
C GLY A 321 -14.12 -3.39 -7.23
N SER A 322 -14.33 -3.06 -5.95
CA SER A 322 -15.69 -2.92 -5.38
C SER A 322 -16.48 -1.72 -5.89
N GLY A 323 -15.85 -0.78 -6.63
CA GLY A 323 -16.51 0.39 -7.25
C GLY A 323 -16.19 1.73 -6.59
N LYS A 324 -15.38 1.78 -5.54
CA LYS A 324 -15.01 2.99 -4.78
C LYS A 324 -14.46 4.11 -5.65
N SER A 325 -13.38 3.83 -6.39
CA SER A 325 -12.75 4.84 -7.26
C SER A 325 -13.64 5.26 -8.43
N THR A 326 -14.54 4.38 -8.91
CA THR A 326 -15.56 4.75 -9.91
C THR A 326 -16.55 5.76 -9.32
N THR A 327 -17.00 5.54 -8.09
CA THR A 327 -17.88 6.47 -7.37
C THR A 327 -17.19 7.82 -7.16
N ALA A 328 -15.90 7.81 -6.75
CA ALA A 328 -15.11 9.05 -6.65
C ALA A 328 -14.99 9.79 -7.98
N LYS A 329 -14.71 9.09 -9.08
CA LYS A 329 -14.59 9.70 -10.42
C LYS A 329 -15.90 10.33 -10.88
N MET A 330 -17.05 9.71 -10.56
CA MET A 330 -18.36 10.30 -10.86
C MET A 330 -18.60 11.58 -10.05
N LEU A 331 -18.26 11.58 -8.76
CA LEU A 331 -18.35 12.75 -7.89
C LEU A 331 -17.45 13.91 -8.36
N LEU A 332 -16.24 13.61 -8.81
CA LEU A 332 -15.29 14.57 -9.38
C LEU A 332 -15.69 15.07 -10.78
N GLY A 333 -16.76 14.53 -11.36
CA GLY A 333 -17.17 14.82 -12.73
C GLY A 333 -16.11 14.44 -13.78
N LEU A 334 -15.30 13.42 -13.48
CA LEU A 334 -14.36 12.80 -14.42
C LEU A 334 -15.07 11.73 -15.27
N GLU A 335 -16.10 11.12 -14.72
CA GLU A 335 -17.01 10.20 -15.39
C GLU A 335 -18.46 10.63 -15.15
N SER A 336 -19.32 10.45 -16.15
CA SER A 336 -20.74 10.71 -15.99
C SER A 336 -21.44 9.46 -15.46
N PRO A 337 -22.36 9.57 -14.49
CA PRO A 337 -23.17 8.44 -14.07
C PRO A 337 -24.03 7.94 -15.25
N SER A 338 -24.27 6.62 -15.29
CA SER A 338 -25.23 5.99 -16.22
C SER A 338 -26.67 6.09 -15.70
N GLU A 339 -26.83 6.16 -14.38
CA GLU A 339 -28.11 6.33 -13.68
C GLU A 339 -27.89 7.12 -12.37
N GLY A 340 -28.98 7.65 -11.81
CA GLY A 340 -28.95 8.38 -10.55
C GLY A 340 -28.51 9.83 -10.69
N VAL A 341 -28.44 10.52 -9.56
CA VAL A 341 -28.14 11.97 -9.49
C VAL A 341 -27.09 12.25 -8.44
N ILE A 342 -26.14 13.12 -8.76
CA ILE A 342 -25.13 13.65 -7.83
C ILE A 342 -25.35 15.14 -7.67
N ARG A 343 -25.47 15.63 -6.42
CA ARG A 343 -25.58 17.05 -6.12
C ARG A 343 -24.45 17.52 -5.23
N ILE A 344 -23.91 18.70 -5.52
CA ILE A 344 -22.89 19.38 -4.70
C ILE A 344 -23.40 20.79 -4.39
N GLY A 345 -23.51 21.16 -3.11
CA GLY A 345 -24.10 22.42 -2.69
C GLY A 345 -25.51 22.61 -3.26
N GLY A 346 -26.30 21.54 -3.34
CA GLY A 346 -27.64 21.52 -3.92
C GLY A 346 -27.71 21.54 -5.47
N LYS A 347 -26.57 21.66 -6.17
CA LYS A 347 -26.52 21.71 -7.64
C LYS A 347 -26.34 20.30 -8.21
N ASP A 348 -27.23 19.89 -9.09
CA ASP A 348 -27.13 18.64 -9.84
C ASP A 348 -25.98 18.71 -10.85
N LEU A 349 -25.08 17.70 -10.83
CA LEU A 349 -23.97 17.59 -11.76
C LEU A 349 -24.38 17.06 -13.13
N SER A 350 -25.54 16.38 -13.22
CA SER A 350 -26.06 15.87 -14.48
C SER A 350 -26.45 17.04 -15.39
N GLY A 351 -25.96 16.99 -16.61
CA GLY A 351 -26.29 18.05 -17.59
C GLY A 351 -25.52 19.36 -17.44
N LEU A 352 -24.58 19.49 -16.50
CA LEU A 352 -23.74 20.69 -16.42
C LEU A 352 -22.89 20.85 -17.68
N ARG A 353 -22.89 22.07 -18.24
CA ARG A 353 -21.98 22.44 -19.32
C ARG A 353 -20.54 22.52 -18.80
N ARG A 354 -19.56 22.32 -19.69
CA ARG A 354 -18.11 22.35 -19.36
C ARG A 354 -17.71 23.55 -18.47
N ARG A 355 -18.26 24.74 -18.72
CA ARG A 355 -17.95 25.94 -17.92
C ARG A 355 -18.51 25.86 -16.49
N GLN A 356 -19.69 25.28 -16.32
CA GLN A 356 -20.34 25.10 -15.01
C GLN A 356 -19.60 24.03 -14.22
N MET A 357 -19.23 22.92 -14.88
CA MET A 357 -18.39 21.88 -14.26
C MET A 357 -17.02 22.42 -13.83
N PHE A 358 -16.43 23.36 -14.58
CA PHE A 358 -15.18 24.01 -14.20
C PHE A 358 -15.30 24.79 -12.87
N ALA A 359 -16.46 25.44 -12.63
CA ALA A 359 -16.73 26.09 -11.34
C ALA A 359 -16.92 25.09 -10.19
N VAL A 360 -17.58 23.94 -10.44
CA VAL A 360 -17.72 22.86 -9.44
C VAL A 360 -16.38 22.27 -9.07
N ARG A 361 -15.48 22.07 -10.04
CA ARG A 361 -14.12 21.58 -9.81
C ARG A 361 -13.27 22.47 -8.89
N ARG A 362 -13.64 23.75 -8.71
CA ARG A 362 -13.00 24.58 -7.70
C ARG A 362 -13.41 24.18 -6.27
N GLN A 363 -14.66 23.74 -6.10
CA GLN A 363 -15.22 23.38 -4.79
C GLN A 363 -14.81 21.97 -4.35
N VAL A 364 -14.49 21.09 -5.31
CA VAL A 364 -14.14 19.69 -5.06
C VAL A 364 -12.80 19.38 -5.66
N GLN A 365 -11.85 18.97 -4.83
CA GLN A 365 -10.48 18.68 -5.26
C GLN A 365 -10.09 17.25 -4.92
N PRO A 366 -9.38 16.53 -5.81
CA PRO A 366 -8.87 15.20 -5.55
C PRO A 366 -7.46 15.21 -4.95
N VAL A 367 -7.20 14.20 -4.10
CA VAL A 367 -5.86 13.70 -3.78
C VAL A 367 -5.85 12.23 -4.18
N PHE A 368 -5.10 11.88 -5.22
CA PHE A 368 -5.08 10.54 -5.81
C PHE A 368 -4.11 9.60 -5.09
N GLN A 369 -4.34 8.30 -5.25
CA GLN A 369 -3.60 7.19 -4.65
C GLN A 369 -2.08 7.26 -4.88
N ASN A 370 -1.65 7.61 -6.10
CA ASN A 370 -0.24 7.66 -6.44
C ASN A 370 0.24 9.11 -6.58
N PRO A 371 0.95 9.65 -5.57
CA PRO A 371 1.46 11.01 -5.62
C PRO A 371 2.54 11.19 -6.70
N PHE A 372 3.27 10.13 -7.09
CA PHE A 372 4.24 10.19 -8.20
C PHE A 372 3.54 10.44 -9.54
N ALA A 373 2.46 9.71 -9.81
CA ALA A 373 1.72 9.85 -11.06
C ALA A 373 0.87 11.13 -11.10
N SER A 374 0.59 11.74 -9.94
CA SER A 374 -0.25 12.93 -9.84
C SER A 374 0.51 14.25 -10.02
N LEU A 375 1.85 14.26 -9.89
CA LEU A 375 2.69 15.44 -10.06
C LEU A 375 3.47 15.34 -11.38
N ASP A 376 3.50 16.42 -12.18
CA ASP A 376 4.34 16.45 -13.38
C ASP A 376 5.83 16.46 -12.94
N PRO A 377 6.62 15.45 -13.34
CA PRO A 377 8.02 15.34 -12.91
C PRO A 377 8.93 16.48 -13.38
N ARG A 378 8.47 17.29 -14.35
CA ARG A 378 9.19 18.45 -14.89
C ARG A 378 8.87 19.76 -14.16
N TYR A 379 7.83 19.77 -13.32
CA TYR A 379 7.43 20.95 -12.57
C TYR A 379 8.14 20.98 -11.23
N THR A 380 8.58 22.18 -10.82
CA THR A 380 9.00 22.39 -9.44
C THR A 380 7.79 22.24 -8.50
N ILE A 381 8.06 22.08 -7.21
CA ILE A 381 7.00 22.00 -6.18
C ILE A 381 6.14 23.26 -6.21
N ALA A 382 6.77 24.45 -6.35
CA ALA A 382 6.03 25.69 -6.50
C ALA A 382 5.10 25.71 -7.72
N GLN A 383 5.60 25.22 -8.86
CA GLN A 383 4.80 25.14 -10.09
C GLN A 383 3.62 24.19 -9.93
N SER A 384 3.85 23.03 -9.30
CA SER A 384 2.82 22.01 -9.06
C SER A 384 1.70 22.52 -8.14
N ILE A 385 2.05 23.24 -7.07
CA ILE A 385 1.04 23.82 -6.15
C ILE A 385 0.33 25.02 -6.78
N ALA A 386 1.04 25.85 -7.56
CA ALA A 386 0.46 27.02 -8.22
C ALA A 386 -0.39 26.70 -9.47
N GLU A 387 -0.30 25.49 -10.01
CA GLU A 387 -0.98 25.10 -11.24
C GLU A 387 -2.51 25.31 -11.18
N PRO A 388 -3.24 24.85 -10.14
CA PRO A 388 -4.68 25.10 -10.03
C PRO A 388 -5.02 26.59 -10.04
N LEU A 389 -4.25 27.43 -9.35
CA LEU A 389 -4.45 28.90 -9.33
C LEU A 389 -4.27 29.49 -10.73
N ARG A 390 -3.27 29.01 -11.47
CA ARG A 390 -3.01 29.45 -12.85
C ARG A 390 -4.14 29.05 -13.78
N VAL A 391 -4.60 27.81 -13.69
CA VAL A 391 -5.68 27.26 -14.53
C VAL A 391 -7.00 28.01 -14.28
N HIS A 392 -7.29 28.35 -13.03
CA HIS A 392 -8.50 29.09 -12.65
C HIS A 392 -8.35 30.63 -12.75
N GLY A 393 -7.21 31.14 -13.20
CA GLY A 393 -6.98 32.57 -13.35
C GLY A 393 -6.95 33.36 -12.04
N ILE A 394 -6.60 32.71 -10.91
CA ILE A 394 -6.57 33.32 -9.58
C ILE A 394 -5.20 33.95 -9.33
N GLY A 395 -5.19 35.23 -8.98
CA GLY A 395 -4.00 36.01 -8.63
C GLY A 395 -3.02 36.21 -9.80
N ASP A 396 -2.00 37.00 -9.55
CA ASP A 396 -0.84 37.20 -10.41
C ASP A 396 0.37 36.32 -9.97
N ARG A 397 1.52 36.47 -10.62
CA ARG A 397 2.72 35.69 -10.31
C ARG A 397 3.17 35.91 -8.84
N LYS A 398 3.08 37.13 -8.33
CA LYS A 398 3.55 37.47 -6.97
C LYS A 398 2.62 36.89 -5.91
N SER A 399 1.31 37.10 -6.05
CA SER A 399 0.31 36.58 -5.12
C SER A 399 0.29 35.05 -5.08
N ARG A 400 0.45 34.40 -6.24
CA ARG A 400 0.58 32.93 -6.30
C ARG A 400 1.81 32.42 -5.58
N SER A 401 2.96 33.12 -5.69
CA SER A 401 4.20 32.75 -4.98
C SER A 401 4.03 32.85 -3.45
N ILE A 402 3.34 33.89 -2.97
CA ILE A 402 3.00 34.04 -1.56
C ILE A 402 2.09 32.88 -1.12
N ARG A 403 1.01 32.63 -1.88
CA ARG A 403 0.06 31.57 -1.58
C ARG A 403 0.70 30.17 -1.54
N VAL A 404 1.64 29.88 -2.43
CA VAL A 404 2.40 28.62 -2.42
C VAL A 404 3.15 28.43 -1.09
N ARG A 405 3.79 29.48 -0.55
CA ARG A 405 4.51 29.39 0.74
C ARG A 405 3.56 29.15 1.92
N GLU A 406 2.43 29.87 1.93
CA GLU A 406 1.38 29.65 2.92
C GLU A 406 0.86 28.20 2.89
N LEU A 407 0.67 27.64 1.69
CA LEU A 407 0.22 26.26 1.52
C LEU A 407 1.28 25.24 1.95
N LEU A 408 2.56 25.50 1.69
CA LEU A 408 3.65 24.65 2.19
C LEU A 408 3.70 24.66 3.73
N GLU A 409 3.55 25.81 4.35
CA GLU A 409 3.47 25.95 5.80
C GLU A 409 2.25 25.17 6.36
N GLN A 410 1.08 25.29 5.71
CA GLN A 410 -0.14 24.59 6.12
C GLN A 410 0.01 23.06 6.13
N VAL A 411 0.86 22.51 5.25
CA VAL A 411 1.13 21.07 5.19
C VAL A 411 2.44 20.68 5.88
N ALA A 412 3.01 21.58 6.70
CA ALA A 412 4.26 21.38 7.44
C ALA A 412 5.45 20.98 6.55
N LEU A 413 5.61 21.68 5.42
CA LEU A 413 6.76 21.56 4.52
C LEU A 413 7.60 22.84 4.54
N PRO A 414 8.95 22.74 4.56
CA PRO A 414 9.82 23.91 4.58
C PRO A 414 9.89 24.60 3.21
N ASP A 415 10.06 25.91 3.21
CA ASP A 415 10.21 26.76 2.01
C ASP A 415 11.37 26.33 1.10
N SER A 416 12.40 25.66 1.64
CA SER A 416 13.54 25.16 0.87
C SER A 416 13.18 24.13 -0.21
N LEU A 417 11.95 23.60 -0.18
CA LEU A 417 11.47 22.64 -1.17
C LEU A 417 10.85 23.29 -2.41
N VAL A 418 10.61 24.60 -2.41
CA VAL A 418 9.89 25.35 -3.47
C VAL A 418 10.45 25.09 -4.88
N GLU A 419 11.78 25.07 -5.03
CA GLU A 419 12.46 24.89 -6.33
C GLU A 419 12.82 23.42 -6.63
N ARG A 420 12.55 22.49 -5.72
CA ARG A 420 12.84 21.08 -5.95
C ARG A 420 11.85 20.44 -6.92
N LEU A 421 12.28 19.33 -7.51
CA LEU A 421 11.46 18.48 -8.37
C LEU A 421 10.84 17.33 -7.57
N PRO A 422 9.70 16.77 -7.99
CA PRO A 422 9.01 15.71 -7.26
C PRO A 422 9.88 14.48 -6.93
N HIS A 423 10.81 14.10 -7.80
CA HIS A 423 11.68 12.94 -7.57
C HIS A 423 12.72 13.14 -6.46
N GLU A 424 12.98 14.39 -6.05
CA GLU A 424 13.90 14.73 -4.96
C GLU A 424 13.22 14.66 -3.56
N LEU A 425 11.90 14.41 -3.50
CA LEU A 425 11.11 14.38 -2.28
C LEU A 425 10.86 12.93 -1.83
N SER A 426 10.70 12.73 -0.50
CA SER A 426 10.20 11.47 0.05
C SER A 426 8.72 11.25 -0.33
N GLY A 427 8.20 10.02 -0.17
CA GLY A 427 6.79 9.69 -0.41
C GLY A 427 5.83 10.59 0.38
N GLY A 428 6.08 10.74 1.68
CA GLY A 428 5.27 11.60 2.55
C GLY A 428 5.35 13.09 2.20
N GLN A 429 6.52 13.58 1.79
CA GLN A 429 6.65 14.96 1.31
C GLN A 429 5.86 15.19 0.02
N ARG A 430 5.89 14.25 -0.94
CA ARG A 430 5.07 14.32 -2.16
C ARG A 430 3.58 14.31 -1.85
N GLN A 431 3.16 13.49 -0.89
CA GLN A 431 1.76 13.44 -0.46
C GLN A 431 1.32 14.79 0.14
N ARG A 432 2.14 15.41 0.99
CA ARG A 432 1.89 16.75 1.52
C ARG A 432 1.81 17.81 0.41
N VAL A 433 2.64 17.72 -0.63
CA VAL A 433 2.56 18.58 -1.82
C VAL A 433 1.25 18.37 -2.58
N ALA A 434 0.80 17.12 -2.75
CA ALA A 434 -0.49 16.83 -3.39
C ALA A 434 -1.67 17.39 -2.60
N ILE A 435 -1.61 17.32 -1.26
CA ILE A 435 -2.60 17.96 -0.36
C ILE A 435 -2.53 19.50 -0.51
N ALA A 436 -1.35 20.11 -0.48
CA ALA A 436 -1.17 21.56 -0.67
C ALA A 436 -1.74 22.04 -2.02
N ARG A 437 -1.53 21.26 -3.09
CA ARG A 437 -2.12 21.53 -4.41
C ARG A 437 -3.63 21.49 -4.37
N ALA A 438 -4.23 20.50 -3.71
CA ALA A 438 -5.68 20.41 -3.55
C ALA A 438 -6.26 21.60 -2.76
N LEU A 439 -5.55 22.07 -1.74
CA LEU A 439 -5.94 23.23 -0.92
C LEU A 439 -5.82 24.57 -1.65
N ALA A 440 -5.11 24.65 -2.78
CA ALA A 440 -4.81 25.91 -3.46
C ALA A 440 -6.07 26.69 -3.88
N LEU A 441 -7.16 26.00 -4.22
CA LEU A 441 -8.43 26.58 -4.64
C LEU A 441 -9.43 26.80 -3.49
N GLU A 442 -9.03 26.55 -2.24
CA GLU A 442 -9.89 26.64 -1.05
C GLU A 442 -11.19 25.81 -1.24
N PRO A 443 -11.05 24.49 -1.44
CA PRO A 443 -12.20 23.63 -1.70
C PRO A 443 -13.08 23.44 -0.45
N GLU A 444 -14.34 23.08 -0.66
CA GLU A 444 -15.27 22.67 0.40
C GLU A 444 -15.18 21.14 0.67
N LEU A 445 -14.80 20.37 -0.37
CA LEU A 445 -14.64 18.92 -0.33
C LEU A 445 -13.29 18.50 -0.90
N ILE A 446 -12.61 17.62 -0.22
CA ILE A 446 -11.45 16.88 -0.77
C ILE A 446 -11.82 15.39 -0.87
N VAL A 447 -11.65 14.83 -2.06
CA VAL A 447 -11.78 13.39 -2.31
C VAL A 447 -10.39 12.77 -2.18
N LEU A 448 -10.22 11.95 -1.14
CA LEU A 448 -8.99 11.27 -0.79
C LEU A 448 -9.09 9.81 -1.28
N ASP A 449 -8.61 9.52 -2.50
CA ASP A 449 -8.68 8.19 -3.09
C ASP A 449 -7.38 7.42 -2.76
N GLU A 450 -7.45 6.54 -1.75
CA GLU A 450 -6.35 5.75 -1.21
C GLU A 450 -5.08 6.60 -0.90
N ALA A 451 -5.28 7.81 -0.42
CA ALA A 451 -4.25 8.84 -0.30
C ALA A 451 -3.11 8.50 0.69
N VAL A 452 -3.24 7.46 1.49
CA VAL A 452 -2.23 7.06 2.49
C VAL A 452 -1.74 5.61 2.35
N SER A 453 -2.27 4.84 1.40
CA SER A 453 -2.01 3.40 1.27
C SER A 453 -0.57 3.03 0.86
N ALA A 454 0.14 3.94 0.19
CA ALA A 454 1.51 3.73 -0.27
C ALA A 454 2.59 4.31 0.68
N LEU A 455 2.19 4.68 1.90
CA LEU A 455 3.07 5.30 2.88
C LEU A 455 3.40 4.30 3.99
N ASP A 456 4.60 4.44 4.57
CA ASP A 456 4.92 3.71 5.80
C ASP A 456 4.08 4.21 6.98
N VAL A 457 3.95 3.36 8.01
CA VAL A 457 3.02 3.55 9.14
C VAL A 457 3.20 4.90 9.85
N LEU A 458 4.44 5.36 10.08
CA LEU A 458 4.69 6.64 10.76
C LEU A 458 4.32 7.84 9.88
N VAL A 459 4.64 7.79 8.59
CA VAL A 459 4.27 8.84 7.65
C VAL A 459 2.75 8.86 7.45
N GLN A 460 2.12 7.69 7.39
CA GLN A 460 0.66 7.55 7.32
C GLN A 460 -0.02 8.24 8.51
N ALA A 461 0.41 7.95 9.74
CA ALA A 461 -0.12 8.59 10.95
C ALA A 461 0.01 10.11 10.89
N GLN A 462 1.18 10.63 10.51
CA GLN A 462 1.41 12.08 10.36
C GLN A 462 0.52 12.74 9.29
N ILE A 463 0.20 12.03 8.20
CA ILE A 463 -0.72 12.55 7.16
C ILE A 463 -2.16 12.55 7.69
N LEU A 464 -2.57 11.53 8.43
CA LEU A 464 -3.91 11.48 9.04
C LEU A 464 -4.10 12.59 10.05
N GLU A 465 -3.12 12.84 10.94
CA GLU A 465 -3.12 13.97 11.88
C GLU A 465 -3.20 15.31 11.16
N LEU A 466 -2.42 15.47 10.07
CA LEU A 466 -2.48 16.67 9.23
C LEU A 466 -3.87 16.87 8.63
N LEU A 467 -4.50 15.82 8.08
CA LEU A 467 -5.84 15.91 7.50
C LEU A 467 -6.89 16.31 8.53
N VAL A 468 -6.83 15.76 9.75
CA VAL A 468 -7.72 16.14 10.85
C VAL A 468 -7.51 17.61 11.24
N ALA A 469 -6.26 18.04 11.44
CA ALA A 469 -5.95 19.43 11.77
C ALA A 469 -6.40 20.42 10.67
N LEU A 470 -6.29 20.04 9.39
CA LEU A 470 -6.78 20.83 8.26
C LEU A 470 -8.31 20.90 8.23
N GLN A 471 -8.99 19.78 8.54
CA GLN A 471 -10.45 19.73 8.65
C GLN A 471 -10.97 20.68 9.72
N ASP A 472 -10.40 20.61 10.93
CA ASP A 472 -10.80 21.44 12.06
C ASP A 472 -10.55 22.93 11.79
N ARG A 473 -9.40 23.27 11.20
CA ARG A 473 -9.01 24.66 10.95
C ARG A 473 -9.75 25.31 9.78
N LEU A 474 -10.00 24.55 8.71
CA LEU A 474 -10.53 25.07 7.45
C LEU A 474 -11.99 24.69 7.20
N GLY A 475 -12.60 23.88 8.07
CA GLY A 475 -13.99 23.40 7.90
C GLY A 475 -14.17 22.45 6.70
N LEU A 476 -13.12 21.73 6.32
CA LEU A 476 -13.13 20.85 5.16
C LEU A 476 -14.02 19.63 5.35
N SER A 477 -14.69 19.22 4.28
CA SER A 477 -15.35 17.93 4.21
C SER A 477 -14.47 16.94 3.46
N TYR A 478 -14.49 15.66 3.85
CA TYR A 478 -13.72 14.60 3.17
C TYR A 478 -14.61 13.47 2.69
N LEU A 479 -14.39 13.04 1.45
CA LEU A 479 -14.70 11.68 1.03
C LEU A 479 -13.40 10.88 1.09
N PHE A 480 -13.30 9.96 2.03
CA PHE A 480 -12.10 9.16 2.26
C PHE A 480 -12.32 7.74 1.74
N ILE A 481 -11.56 7.35 0.72
CA ILE A 481 -11.61 6.02 0.13
C ILE A 481 -10.39 5.25 0.59
N SER A 482 -10.61 4.07 1.18
CA SER A 482 -9.55 3.19 1.63
C SER A 482 -9.99 1.73 1.58
N HIS A 483 -9.02 0.84 1.48
CA HIS A 483 -9.19 -0.58 1.76
C HIS A 483 -8.74 -0.93 3.20
N ASP A 484 -8.08 0.01 3.89
CA ASP A 484 -7.62 -0.14 5.27
C ASP A 484 -8.69 0.37 6.25
N LEU A 485 -9.40 -0.57 6.85
CA LEU A 485 -10.46 -0.31 7.82
C LEU A 485 -9.91 0.29 9.13
N ALA A 486 -8.70 -0.07 9.55
CA ALA A 486 -8.11 0.47 10.76
C ALA A 486 -7.88 1.99 10.64
N VAL A 487 -7.36 2.44 9.48
CA VAL A 487 -7.23 3.87 9.15
C VAL A 487 -8.59 4.57 9.13
N VAL A 488 -9.59 3.93 8.52
CA VAL A 488 -10.95 4.48 8.43
C VAL A 488 -11.55 4.69 9.82
N ASN A 489 -11.35 3.77 10.74
CA ASN A 489 -11.80 3.91 12.12
C ASN A 489 -11.23 5.16 12.82
N MET A 490 -10.00 5.57 12.47
CA MET A 490 -9.33 6.71 13.10
C MET A 490 -9.91 8.07 12.71
N ILE A 491 -10.40 8.23 11.47
CA ILE A 491 -10.75 9.57 10.92
C ILE A 491 -12.18 9.70 10.41
N SER A 492 -13.01 8.66 10.49
CA SER A 492 -14.35 8.68 9.89
C SER A 492 -15.44 9.06 10.88
N HIS A 493 -16.41 9.83 10.38
CA HIS A 493 -17.67 10.10 11.08
C HIS A 493 -18.75 9.11 10.65
N GLU A 494 -18.73 8.69 9.38
CA GLU A 494 -19.64 7.71 8.79
C GLU A 494 -18.85 6.82 7.83
N VAL A 495 -19.24 5.54 7.73
CA VAL A 495 -18.58 4.52 6.91
C VAL A 495 -19.61 3.81 6.05
N HIS A 496 -19.31 3.68 4.77
CA HIS A 496 -20.07 2.90 3.80
C HIS A 496 -19.21 1.74 3.31
N VAL A 497 -19.67 0.52 3.51
CA VAL A 497 -19.01 -0.69 3.03
C VAL A 497 -19.53 -1.02 1.64
N MET A 498 -18.62 -1.11 0.66
CA MET A 498 -18.96 -1.32 -0.74
C MET A 498 -18.47 -2.67 -1.25
N GLN A 499 -19.37 -3.47 -1.80
CA GLN A 499 -19.10 -4.77 -2.40
C GLN A 499 -19.74 -4.87 -3.79
N ARG A 500 -18.97 -5.31 -4.78
CA ARG A 500 -19.46 -5.57 -6.17
C ARG A 500 -20.32 -4.44 -6.73
N GLY A 501 -19.88 -3.21 -6.55
CA GLY A 501 -20.53 -2.01 -7.07
C GLY A 501 -21.68 -1.47 -6.21
N ARG A 502 -22.01 -2.06 -5.06
CA ARG A 502 -23.12 -1.63 -4.20
C ARG A 502 -22.66 -1.33 -2.78
N ILE A 503 -23.33 -0.40 -2.12
CA ILE A 503 -23.21 -0.24 -0.68
C ILE A 503 -24.01 -1.36 -0.02
N VAL A 504 -23.33 -2.18 0.80
CA VAL A 504 -23.93 -3.32 1.48
C VAL A 504 -24.21 -3.02 2.95
N GLU A 505 -23.43 -2.09 3.55
CA GLU A 505 -23.62 -1.68 4.93
C GLU A 505 -23.21 -0.22 5.11
N SER A 506 -23.90 0.51 5.99
CA SER A 506 -23.63 1.91 6.30
C SER A 506 -23.86 2.17 7.78
N GLY A 507 -23.02 2.97 8.40
CA GLY A 507 -23.20 3.31 9.81
C GLY A 507 -22.06 4.15 10.38
N THR A 508 -22.13 4.42 11.67
CA THR A 508 -21.02 5.01 12.40
C THR A 508 -19.86 3.99 12.49
N PRO A 509 -18.63 4.43 12.69
CA PRO A 509 -17.53 3.50 12.92
C PRO A 509 -17.83 2.51 14.07
N GLU A 510 -18.46 2.95 15.17
CA GLU A 510 -18.84 2.05 16.27
C GLU A 510 -19.75 0.91 15.80
N GLN A 511 -20.74 1.21 14.95
CA GLN A 511 -21.67 0.20 14.42
C GLN A 511 -20.91 -0.76 13.49
N ILE A 512 -20.17 -0.25 12.53
CA ILE A 512 -19.45 -1.06 11.53
C ILE A 512 -18.36 -1.93 12.18
N PHE A 513 -17.61 -1.40 13.17
CA PHE A 513 -16.46 -2.12 13.74
C PHE A 513 -16.82 -3.03 14.91
N ARG A 514 -17.87 -2.70 15.70
CA ARG A 514 -18.24 -3.48 16.89
C ARG A 514 -19.46 -4.36 16.70
N ALA A 515 -20.36 -4.01 15.80
CA ALA A 515 -21.60 -4.72 15.56
C ALA A 515 -21.94 -4.83 14.07
N PRO A 516 -21.03 -5.38 13.22
CA PRO A 516 -21.28 -5.51 11.80
C PRO A 516 -22.44 -6.43 11.50
N GLU A 517 -23.40 -5.99 10.70
CA GLU A 517 -24.58 -6.76 10.32
C GLU A 517 -24.30 -7.70 9.15
N GLN A 518 -23.48 -7.25 8.17
CA GLN A 518 -23.20 -7.98 6.96
C GLN A 518 -22.02 -8.96 7.15
N GLU A 519 -22.14 -10.15 6.57
CA GLU A 519 -21.07 -11.16 6.59
C GLU A 519 -19.79 -10.64 5.94
N TYR A 520 -19.90 -9.96 4.82
CA TYR A 520 -18.77 -9.35 4.13
C TYR A 520 -18.02 -8.32 4.99
N THR A 521 -18.73 -7.52 5.78
CA THR A 521 -18.09 -6.57 6.71
C THR A 521 -17.31 -7.32 7.79
N ARG A 522 -17.86 -8.44 8.31
CA ARG A 522 -17.15 -9.29 9.28
C ARG A 522 -15.89 -9.91 8.67
N GLU A 523 -15.95 -10.36 7.41
CA GLU A 523 -14.77 -10.88 6.69
C GLU A 523 -13.69 -9.81 6.53
N LEU A 524 -14.07 -8.58 6.16
CA LEU A 524 -13.14 -7.45 6.05
C LEU A 524 -12.48 -7.12 7.39
N LEU A 525 -13.27 -7.06 8.47
CA LEU A 525 -12.76 -6.79 9.82
C LEU A 525 -11.84 -7.89 10.32
N ALA A 526 -12.22 -9.15 10.10
CA ALA A 526 -11.38 -10.29 10.45
C ALA A 526 -10.05 -10.33 9.71
N ALA A 527 -9.94 -9.64 8.57
CA ALA A 527 -8.71 -9.57 7.79
C ALA A 527 -7.73 -8.47 8.26
N ILE A 528 -8.12 -7.61 9.20
CA ILE A 528 -7.23 -6.58 9.77
C ILE A 528 -6.10 -7.27 10.55
N PRO A 529 -4.81 -6.99 10.26
CA PRO A 529 -3.70 -7.54 11.03
C PRO A 529 -3.77 -7.14 12.51
N GLY A 530 -3.48 -8.07 13.40
CA GLY A 530 -3.52 -7.81 14.86
C GLY A 530 -4.93 -7.79 15.48
N GLY A 531 -6.00 -7.95 14.70
CA GLY A 531 -7.36 -8.00 15.23
C GLY A 531 -7.63 -9.14 16.23
N ALA A 532 -6.77 -10.16 16.25
CA ALA A 532 -6.78 -11.22 17.25
C ALA A 532 -5.97 -10.87 18.53
N LEU A 533 -5.24 -9.76 18.52
CA LEU A 533 -4.39 -9.29 19.63
C LEU A 533 -5.05 -8.17 20.45
N ALA A 534 -6.15 -7.59 19.96
CA ALA A 534 -7.00 -6.62 20.65
C ALA A 534 -8.25 -7.28 21.17
#